data_c8f64d7688e8f33da628889c77c4ab46
#
_entry.id   c8f64d7688e8f33da628889c77c4ab46
#
_cell.length_a   1.000
_cell.length_b   1.000
_cell.length_c   1.000
_cell.angle_alpha   90.00
_cell.angle_beta   90.00
_cell.angle_gamma   90.00
#
_symmetry.space_group_name_H-M   'P 1'
#
loop_
_entity.id
_entity.type
_entity.pdbx_description
1 polymer ?
#
loop_
_entity_poly.entity_id
_entity_poly.type
_entity_poly.pdbx_seq_one_letter_code
_entity_poly.pdbx_strand_id
1 'polypeptide(L)'
;GALAVIYNAGVKENSGIFSQSQGWIILAEALCGHGERAFGYFEENAPSAQNDRAEIRKLEPYCYGQFTEGKASPHFGRSHVHWLTGTASTVMVGCVEGILGMRPDFGGLKIAPSIPKAWNGFEIDKDFRGSHLHIVVKNPNHVESGFQSLKVNGRQMDGNYIPADLLERENEVELVM
;
A
#
# COMPACT_ATOMS: atom_id res chain seq x y z
N GLY A 1 -10.55 -17.96 -29.56
CA GLY A 1 -9.30 -18.51 -29.11
C GLY A 1 -8.74 -17.65 -27.98
N ALA A 2 -8.43 -18.25 -26.86
CA ALA A 2 -7.98 -17.49 -25.71
C ALA A 2 -6.60 -16.85 -26.00
N LEU A 3 -6.40 -15.59 -25.60
CA LEU A 3 -5.10 -14.89 -25.64
C LEU A 3 -3.98 -15.73 -24.98
N ALA A 4 -4.33 -16.59 -24.03
CA ALA A 4 -3.42 -17.52 -23.39
C ALA A 4 -2.61 -18.39 -24.35
N VAL A 5 -3.16 -18.76 -25.51
CA VAL A 5 -2.45 -19.65 -26.46
C VAL A 5 -1.43 -18.93 -27.35
N ILE A 6 -1.41 -17.60 -27.35
CA ILE A 6 -0.41 -16.84 -28.13
C ILE A 6 0.87 -16.56 -27.33
N TYR A 7 0.85 -16.79 -26.01
CA TYR A 7 2.01 -16.63 -25.14
C TYR A 7 2.58 -17.99 -24.77
N ASN A 8 3.90 -18.03 -24.57
CA ASN A 8 4.55 -19.22 -24.01
C ASN A 8 4.04 -19.52 -22.59
N ALA A 9 4.11 -20.79 -22.21
CA ALA A 9 3.72 -21.19 -20.85
C ALA A 9 4.47 -20.38 -19.77
N GLY A 10 3.76 -19.88 -18.79
CA GLY A 10 4.29 -19.04 -17.72
C GLY A 10 4.45 -17.56 -18.08
N VAL A 11 4.02 -17.12 -19.27
CA VAL A 11 4.19 -15.74 -19.74
C VAL A 11 2.83 -15.06 -19.89
N LYS A 12 2.70 -13.84 -19.32
CA LYS A 12 1.49 -13.02 -19.38
C LYS A 12 0.23 -13.83 -19.06
N GLU A 13 -0.81 -13.77 -19.90
CA GLU A 13 -2.10 -14.44 -19.72
C GLU A 13 -2.02 -15.98 -19.74
N ASN A 14 -0.86 -16.53 -20.15
CA ASN A 14 -0.61 -17.96 -20.06
C ASN A 14 0.16 -18.33 -18.78
N SER A 15 -0.45 -18.11 -17.63
CA SER A 15 0.08 -18.42 -16.29
C SER A 15 1.26 -17.57 -15.84
N GLY A 16 1.42 -16.37 -16.37
CA GLY A 16 2.29 -15.32 -15.81
C GLY A 16 1.68 -14.71 -14.55
N ILE A 17 2.52 -14.14 -13.70
CA ILE A 17 2.13 -13.49 -12.44
C ILE A 17 2.11 -12.00 -12.68
N PHE A 18 0.93 -11.39 -12.80
CA PHE A 18 0.78 -9.94 -12.95
C PHE A 18 0.96 -9.23 -11.60
N SER A 19 1.83 -8.22 -11.61
CA SER A 19 2.20 -7.51 -10.37
C SER A 19 1.17 -6.47 -9.94
N GLN A 20 0.39 -5.90 -10.86
CA GLN A 20 -0.61 -4.86 -10.54
C GLN A 20 -1.67 -5.33 -9.53
N SER A 21 -2.10 -6.58 -9.62
CA SER A 21 -3.08 -7.16 -8.69
C SER A 21 -2.57 -7.26 -7.25
N GLN A 22 -1.26 -7.20 -7.03
CA GLN A 22 -0.68 -7.21 -5.68
C GLN A 22 -1.08 -5.96 -4.89
N GLY A 23 -1.13 -4.79 -5.54
CA GLY A 23 -1.62 -3.57 -4.90
C GLY A 23 -3.07 -3.68 -4.43
N TRP A 24 -3.92 -4.38 -5.20
CA TRP A 24 -5.31 -4.63 -4.81
C TRP A 24 -5.43 -5.56 -3.61
N ILE A 25 -4.58 -6.60 -3.52
CA ILE A 25 -4.55 -7.52 -2.38
C ILE A 25 -4.08 -6.78 -1.13
N ILE A 26 -3.03 -5.96 -1.23
CA ILE A 26 -2.55 -5.12 -0.12
C ILE A 26 -3.70 -4.25 0.41
N LEU A 27 -4.39 -3.54 -0.49
CA LEU A 27 -5.51 -2.70 -0.11
C LEU A 27 -6.65 -3.50 0.54
N ALA A 28 -7.02 -4.64 -0.05
CA ALA A 28 -8.11 -5.48 0.45
C ALA A 28 -7.82 -6.01 1.87
N GLU A 29 -6.63 -6.54 2.12
CA GLU A 29 -6.22 -7.01 3.45
C GLU A 29 -6.22 -5.88 4.48
N ALA A 30 -5.69 -4.72 4.09
CA ALA A 30 -5.70 -3.54 4.96
C ALA A 30 -7.13 -3.07 5.27
N LEU A 31 -8.05 -3.07 4.28
CA LEU A 31 -9.46 -2.73 4.50
C LEU A 31 -10.18 -3.72 5.43
N CYS A 32 -9.73 -4.99 5.44
CA CYS A 32 -10.22 -6.01 6.37
C CYS A 32 -9.56 -5.93 7.77
N GLY A 33 -8.60 -5.02 7.97
CA GLY A 33 -7.91 -4.85 9.24
C GLY A 33 -6.76 -5.84 9.48
N HIS A 34 -6.30 -6.53 8.44
CA HIS A 34 -5.21 -7.52 8.50
C HIS A 34 -3.86 -6.86 8.19
N GLY A 35 -3.35 -6.04 9.11
CA GLY A 35 -2.15 -5.23 8.90
C GLY A 35 -0.88 -6.04 8.63
N GLU A 36 -0.67 -7.14 9.35
CA GLU A 36 0.46 -8.05 9.14
C GLU A 36 0.47 -8.62 7.71
N ARG A 37 -0.70 -9.05 7.22
CA ARG A 37 -0.81 -9.66 5.89
C ARG A 37 -0.66 -8.62 4.78
N ALA A 38 -1.27 -7.44 4.96
CA ALA A 38 -1.15 -6.35 4.01
C ALA A 38 0.32 -5.92 3.85
N PHE A 39 1.03 -5.76 4.96
CA PHE A 39 2.44 -5.40 4.94
C PHE A 39 3.32 -6.53 4.38
N GLY A 40 3.06 -7.78 4.73
CA GLY A 40 3.77 -8.95 4.18
C GLY A 40 3.65 -9.02 2.65
N TYR A 41 2.47 -8.81 2.08
CA TYR A 41 2.29 -8.75 0.62
C TYR A 41 3.01 -7.56 -0.02
N PHE A 42 3.06 -6.42 0.68
CA PHE A 42 3.86 -5.29 0.23
C PHE A 42 5.36 -5.64 0.17
N GLU A 43 5.91 -6.22 1.23
CA GLU A 43 7.32 -6.61 1.29
C GLU A 43 7.67 -7.62 0.20
N GLU A 44 6.85 -8.66 0.01
CA GLU A 44 7.06 -9.67 -1.03
C GLU A 44 7.04 -9.11 -2.45
N ASN A 45 6.28 -8.02 -2.68
CA ASN A 45 6.17 -7.37 -3.99
C ASN A 45 7.17 -6.23 -4.19
N ALA A 46 7.75 -5.69 -3.12
CA ALA A 46 8.65 -4.54 -3.20
C ALA A 46 9.90 -4.85 -4.04
N PRO A 47 10.28 -3.99 -5.01
CA PRO A 47 11.47 -4.20 -5.83
C PRO A 47 12.74 -4.39 -5.00
N SER A 48 12.90 -3.61 -3.93
CA SER A 48 14.06 -3.67 -3.02
C SER A 48 14.20 -5.01 -2.31
N ALA A 49 13.09 -5.68 -2.00
CA ALA A 49 13.08 -7.01 -1.37
C ALA A 49 13.48 -8.14 -2.33
N GLN A 50 13.63 -7.86 -3.62
CA GLN A 50 14.01 -8.83 -4.64
C GLN A 50 15.48 -8.71 -5.10
N ASN A 51 16.29 -7.87 -4.42
CA ASN A 51 17.66 -7.58 -4.86
C ASN A 51 18.61 -8.77 -4.72
N ASP A 52 18.36 -9.66 -3.77
CA ASP A 52 19.09 -10.92 -3.60
C ASP A 52 18.87 -11.93 -4.75
N ARG A 53 17.86 -11.66 -5.60
CA ARG A 53 17.51 -12.46 -6.78
C ARG A 53 17.62 -11.68 -8.08
N ALA A 54 18.52 -10.69 -8.15
CA ALA A 54 18.67 -9.81 -9.30
C ALA A 54 19.01 -10.55 -10.60
N GLU A 55 19.80 -11.62 -10.54
CA GLU A 55 20.16 -12.47 -11.68
C GLU A 55 18.96 -13.21 -12.27
N ILE A 56 17.95 -13.49 -11.45
CA ILE A 56 16.71 -14.13 -11.87
C ILE A 56 15.72 -13.07 -12.33
N ARG A 57 15.49 -12.06 -11.52
CA ARG A 57 14.47 -11.03 -11.74
C ARG A 57 14.74 -10.16 -12.96
N LYS A 58 16.00 -9.78 -13.21
CA LYS A 58 16.43 -9.04 -14.42
C LYS A 58 15.79 -7.65 -14.59
N LEU A 59 15.41 -6.98 -13.50
CA LEU A 59 14.95 -5.59 -13.50
C LEU A 59 15.83 -4.75 -12.56
N GLU A 60 15.73 -3.42 -12.72
CA GLU A 60 16.34 -2.46 -11.80
C GLU A 60 15.79 -2.65 -10.37
N PRO A 61 16.64 -2.45 -9.32
CA PRO A 61 16.28 -2.75 -7.93
C PRO A 61 15.15 -1.90 -7.34
N TYR A 62 14.76 -0.85 -8.05
CA TYR A 62 13.71 0.10 -7.65
C TYR A 62 12.49 0.07 -8.60
N CYS A 63 12.46 -0.82 -9.60
CA CYS A 63 11.45 -0.83 -10.64
C CYS A 63 10.45 -1.99 -10.46
N TYR A 64 9.17 -1.67 -10.54
CA TYR A 64 8.13 -2.68 -10.68
C TYR A 64 8.04 -3.17 -12.12
N GLY A 65 7.94 -4.50 -12.32
CA GLY A 65 7.60 -5.10 -13.59
C GLY A 65 6.08 -5.23 -13.75
N GLN A 66 5.61 -5.39 -15.00
CA GLN A 66 4.21 -5.68 -15.28
C GLN A 66 3.85 -7.10 -14.82
N PHE A 67 4.72 -8.06 -15.13
CA PHE A 67 4.53 -9.45 -14.75
C PHE A 67 5.86 -10.15 -14.50
N THR A 68 5.79 -11.24 -13.76
CA THR A 68 6.88 -12.19 -13.55
C THR A 68 6.52 -13.52 -14.20
N GLU A 69 7.48 -14.18 -14.82
CA GLU A 69 7.26 -15.50 -15.44
C GLU A 69 6.88 -16.53 -14.35
N GLY A 70 5.79 -17.23 -14.59
CA GLY A 70 5.23 -18.22 -13.68
C GLY A 70 5.98 -19.56 -13.76
N LYS A 71 5.61 -20.50 -12.88
CA LYS A 71 6.29 -21.81 -12.71
C LYS A 71 6.35 -22.69 -13.98
N ALA A 72 5.46 -22.46 -14.95
CA ALA A 72 5.45 -23.19 -16.22
C ALA A 72 6.52 -22.70 -17.20
N SER A 73 7.17 -21.56 -16.95
CA SER A 73 8.25 -21.04 -17.77
C SER A 73 9.60 -21.64 -17.37
N PRO A 74 10.49 -21.90 -18.35
CA PRO A 74 11.89 -22.24 -18.08
C PRO A 74 12.67 -21.07 -17.44
N HIS A 75 12.11 -19.85 -17.47
CA HIS A 75 12.67 -18.63 -16.85
C HIS A 75 11.85 -18.17 -15.64
N PHE A 76 11.30 -19.09 -14.88
CA PHE A 76 10.51 -18.79 -13.66
C PHE A 76 11.19 -17.75 -12.78
N GLY A 77 10.42 -16.72 -12.39
CA GLY A 77 10.89 -15.61 -11.57
C GLY A 77 11.43 -14.40 -12.34
N ARG A 78 11.67 -14.52 -13.65
CA ARG A 78 12.10 -13.40 -14.49
C ARG A 78 10.97 -12.40 -14.67
N SER A 79 11.20 -11.14 -14.36
CA SER A 79 10.22 -10.06 -14.53
C SER A 79 10.39 -9.33 -15.86
N HIS A 80 9.31 -8.74 -16.34
CA HIS A 80 9.23 -8.10 -17.64
C HIS A 80 8.44 -6.80 -17.62
N VAL A 81 8.66 -6.00 -18.69
CA VAL A 81 7.92 -4.75 -18.94
C VAL A 81 8.02 -3.80 -17.75
N HIS A 82 9.25 -3.42 -17.42
CA HIS A 82 9.54 -2.37 -16.47
C HIS A 82 9.07 -1.01 -16.99
N TRP A 83 8.72 -0.09 -16.11
CA TRP A 83 8.23 1.26 -16.38
C TRP A 83 6.85 1.36 -17.06
N LEU A 84 6.38 0.34 -17.76
CA LEU A 84 5.09 0.30 -18.46
C LEU A 84 4.09 -0.58 -17.70
N THR A 85 3.78 -0.20 -16.47
CA THR A 85 2.87 -0.97 -15.61
C THR A 85 2.14 -0.06 -14.64
N GLY A 86 0.89 -0.38 -14.34
CA GLY A 86 0.12 0.25 -13.25
C GLY A 86 0.49 -0.28 -11.86
N THR A 87 1.47 -1.17 -11.72
CA THR A 87 1.82 -1.80 -10.44
C THR A 87 2.22 -0.78 -9.39
N ALA A 88 3.11 0.17 -9.74
CA ALA A 88 3.58 1.17 -8.79
C ALA A 88 2.44 2.01 -8.21
N SER A 89 1.49 2.44 -9.05
CA SER A 89 0.33 3.23 -8.61
C SER A 89 -0.62 2.42 -7.74
N THR A 90 -0.92 1.17 -8.08
CA THR A 90 -1.81 0.32 -7.27
C THR A 90 -1.19 -0.06 -5.93
N VAL A 91 0.12 -0.33 -5.90
CA VAL A 91 0.85 -0.59 -4.65
C VAL A 91 0.91 0.67 -3.80
N MET A 92 1.15 1.84 -4.39
CA MET A 92 1.12 3.12 -3.67
C MET A 92 -0.25 3.36 -3.01
N VAL A 93 -1.35 3.12 -3.72
CA VAL A 93 -2.70 3.20 -3.14
C VAL A 93 -2.86 2.16 -2.02
N GLY A 94 -2.42 0.92 -2.23
CA GLY A 94 -2.44 -0.12 -1.20
C GLY A 94 -1.68 0.28 0.07
N CYS A 95 -0.54 0.95 -0.07
CA CYS A 95 0.25 1.43 1.07
C CYS A 95 -0.40 2.66 1.74
N VAL A 96 -0.69 3.71 0.96
CA VAL A 96 -1.13 5.00 1.52
C VAL A 96 -2.57 4.91 2.04
N GLU A 97 -3.50 4.40 1.24
CA GLU A 97 -4.91 4.29 1.64
C GLU A 97 -5.21 3.03 2.44
N GLY A 98 -4.45 1.94 2.19
CA GLY A 98 -4.56 0.68 2.91
C GLY A 98 -3.77 0.69 4.21
N ILE A 99 -2.46 0.44 4.14
CA ILE A 99 -1.61 0.22 5.32
C ILE A 99 -1.57 1.46 6.21
N LEU A 100 -1.20 2.63 5.66
CA LEU A 100 -1.15 3.88 6.42
C LEU A 100 -2.55 4.45 6.70
N GLY A 101 -3.57 4.02 5.94
CA GLY A 101 -4.96 4.34 6.20
C GLY A 101 -5.38 5.77 5.88
N MET A 102 -4.64 6.49 5.05
CA MET A 102 -4.95 7.86 4.63
C MET A 102 -5.98 7.85 3.50
N ARG A 103 -7.26 7.87 3.82
CA ARG A 103 -8.36 7.65 2.87
C ARG A 103 -9.12 8.95 2.60
N PRO A 104 -8.83 9.65 1.50
CA PRO A 104 -9.56 10.84 1.11
C PRO A 104 -10.97 10.50 0.64
N ASP A 105 -11.94 11.36 0.95
CA ASP A 105 -13.26 11.36 0.36
C ASP A 105 -13.74 12.79 0.05
N PHE A 106 -14.96 12.93 -0.44
CA PHE A 106 -15.50 14.24 -0.86
C PHE A 106 -15.59 15.25 0.28
N GLY A 107 -15.88 14.84 1.50
CA GLY A 107 -16.07 15.69 2.66
C GLY A 107 -14.80 15.91 3.50
N GLY A 108 -13.77 15.08 3.35
CA GLY A 108 -12.60 15.16 4.21
C GLY A 108 -11.63 13.99 4.08
N LEU A 109 -10.96 13.68 5.19
CA LEU A 109 -9.96 12.63 5.27
C LEU A 109 -10.31 11.64 6.39
N LYS A 110 -10.46 10.36 6.04
CA LYS A 110 -10.54 9.29 7.03
C LYS A 110 -9.15 8.74 7.32
N ILE A 111 -8.81 8.58 8.61
CA ILE A 111 -7.55 7.98 9.05
C ILE A 111 -7.85 6.62 9.69
N ALA A 112 -7.48 5.55 9.00
CA ALA A 112 -7.80 4.18 9.40
C ALA A 112 -6.62 3.23 9.12
N PRO A 113 -5.53 3.31 9.90
CA PRO A 113 -4.34 2.50 9.70
C PRO A 113 -4.62 1.00 9.83
N SER A 114 -3.87 0.20 9.08
CA SER A 114 -3.84 -1.25 9.20
C SER A 114 -2.38 -1.70 9.07
N ILE A 115 -1.68 -1.78 10.20
CA ILE A 115 -0.22 -1.90 10.31
C ILE A 115 0.19 -3.18 11.05
N PRO A 116 1.45 -3.63 10.90
CA PRO A 116 1.99 -4.71 11.72
C PRO A 116 1.93 -4.39 13.22
N LYS A 117 1.64 -5.38 14.05
CA LYS A 117 1.63 -5.26 15.52
C LYS A 117 2.97 -4.80 16.09
N ALA A 118 4.05 -5.14 15.41
CA ALA A 118 5.40 -4.75 15.83
C ALA A 118 5.67 -3.25 15.69
N TRP A 119 4.84 -2.51 14.94
CA TRP A 119 5.00 -1.07 14.79
C TRP A 119 4.40 -0.34 16.01
N ASN A 120 5.20 0.52 16.63
CA ASN A 120 4.76 1.41 17.71
C ASN A 120 3.89 2.58 17.20
N GLY A 121 3.84 2.76 15.88
CA GLY A 121 3.18 3.84 15.18
C GLY A 121 4.01 4.31 14.00
N PHE A 122 3.65 5.47 13.46
CA PHE A 122 4.39 6.15 12.37
C PHE A 122 4.03 7.63 12.33
N GLU A 123 4.81 8.39 11.59
CA GLU A 123 4.55 9.80 11.31
C GLU A 123 4.49 10.00 9.78
N ILE A 124 3.64 10.90 9.33
CA ILE A 124 3.49 11.24 7.92
C ILE A 124 3.10 12.71 7.75
N ASP A 125 3.79 13.40 6.87
CA ASP A 125 3.41 14.72 6.39
C ASP A 125 2.58 14.58 5.12
N LYS A 126 1.42 15.22 5.08
CA LYS A 126 0.48 15.09 3.98
C LYS A 126 -0.15 16.42 3.62
N ASP A 127 -0.01 16.79 2.35
CA ASP A 127 -0.81 17.87 1.79
C ASP A 127 -2.19 17.33 1.39
N PHE A 128 -3.22 18.00 1.85
CA PHE A 128 -4.61 17.67 1.56
C PHE A 128 -5.45 18.92 1.37
N ARG A 129 -5.92 19.17 0.14
CA ARG A 129 -6.81 20.28 -0.24
C ARG A 129 -6.32 21.68 0.17
N GLY A 130 -5.02 21.91 0.06
CA GLY A 130 -4.40 23.20 0.39
C GLY A 130 -4.03 23.36 1.87
N SER A 131 -4.30 22.35 2.68
CA SER A 131 -3.85 22.23 4.07
C SER A 131 -2.66 21.30 4.15
N HIS A 132 -1.72 21.58 5.05
CA HIS A 132 -0.64 20.68 5.44
C HIS A 132 -1.02 19.99 6.76
N LEU A 133 -0.85 18.67 6.82
CA LEU A 133 -1.16 17.86 7.99
C LEU A 133 0.11 17.11 8.41
N HIS A 134 0.57 17.37 9.63
CA HIS A 134 1.54 16.54 10.32
C HIS A 134 0.78 15.51 11.16
N ILE A 135 0.83 14.24 10.76
CA ILE A 135 0.01 13.17 11.32
C ILE A 135 0.89 12.21 12.09
N VAL A 136 0.65 12.08 13.39
CA VAL A 136 1.31 11.13 14.28
C VAL A 136 0.32 10.02 14.65
N VAL A 137 0.62 8.80 14.26
CA VAL A 137 -0.13 7.60 14.64
C VAL A 137 0.64 6.85 15.73
N LYS A 138 -0.02 6.55 16.84
CA LYS A 138 0.53 5.79 17.97
C LYS A 138 -0.18 4.46 18.13
N ASN A 139 0.57 3.38 18.30
CA ASN A 139 0.05 2.02 18.49
C ASN A 139 0.53 1.39 19.81
N PRO A 140 0.16 1.96 20.98
CA PRO A 140 0.63 1.47 22.26
C PRO A 140 0.12 0.07 22.62
N ASN A 141 -0.97 -0.37 22.00
CA ASN A 141 -1.59 -1.66 22.25
C ASN A 141 -1.17 -2.74 21.27
N HIS A 142 -0.27 -2.42 20.34
CA HIS A 142 0.21 -3.37 19.32
C HIS A 142 -0.92 -4.09 18.57
N VAL A 143 -1.93 -3.33 18.15
CA VAL A 143 -3.05 -3.84 17.34
C VAL A 143 -2.75 -3.70 15.84
N GLU A 144 -3.40 -4.51 15.02
CA GLU A 144 -3.27 -4.40 13.57
C GLU A 144 -4.13 -3.28 12.98
N SER A 145 -5.25 -2.98 13.60
CA SER A 145 -6.21 -1.99 13.11
C SER A 145 -7.10 -1.46 14.24
N GLY A 146 -7.94 -0.50 13.91
CA GLY A 146 -8.81 0.18 14.86
C GLY A 146 -8.22 1.50 15.34
N PHE A 147 -8.99 2.24 16.13
CA PHE A 147 -8.54 3.48 16.75
C PHE A 147 -9.26 3.69 18.09
N GLN A 148 -8.62 4.38 18.99
CA GLN A 148 -9.18 4.80 20.30
C GLN A 148 -9.54 6.28 20.30
N SER A 149 -8.70 7.11 19.71
CA SER A 149 -8.92 8.56 19.68
C SER A 149 -8.27 9.19 18.43
N LEU A 150 -8.88 10.29 17.98
CA LEU A 150 -8.32 11.18 16.96
C LEU A 150 -8.42 12.62 17.46
N LYS A 151 -7.32 13.35 17.39
CA LYS A 151 -7.27 14.80 17.69
C LYS A 151 -6.74 15.56 16.49
N VAL A 152 -7.30 16.74 16.24
CA VAL A 152 -6.82 17.71 15.25
C VAL A 152 -6.62 19.05 15.97
N ASN A 153 -5.43 19.60 15.91
CA ASN A 153 -5.06 20.84 16.61
C ASN A 153 -5.46 20.84 18.10
N GLY A 154 -5.27 19.70 18.75
CA GLY A 154 -5.63 19.49 20.16
C GLY A 154 -7.13 19.22 20.43
N ARG A 155 -8.00 19.40 19.41
CA ARG A 155 -9.44 19.14 19.53
C ARG A 155 -9.76 17.66 19.30
N GLN A 156 -10.47 17.03 20.22
CA GLN A 156 -10.95 15.65 20.06
C GLN A 156 -12.01 15.58 18.96
N MET A 157 -11.86 14.62 18.04
CA MET A 157 -12.82 14.32 16.98
C MET A 157 -13.78 13.20 17.42
N ASP A 158 -14.98 13.21 16.85
CA ASP A 158 -15.92 12.10 16.95
C ASP A 158 -15.64 11.11 15.82
N GLY A 159 -15.05 9.96 16.16
CA GLY A 159 -14.60 8.98 15.19
C GLY A 159 -13.20 9.24 14.63
N ASN A 160 -12.92 8.64 13.46
CA ASN A 160 -11.62 8.69 12.78
C ASN A 160 -11.67 9.47 11.45
N TYR A 161 -12.56 10.43 11.36
CA TYR A 161 -12.77 11.26 10.19
C TYR A 161 -12.52 12.73 10.48
N ILE A 162 -11.80 13.40 9.59
CA ILE A 162 -11.50 14.83 9.66
C ILE A 162 -12.28 15.53 8.54
N PRO A 163 -13.34 16.29 8.83
CA PRO A 163 -14.01 17.14 7.85
C PRO A 163 -13.05 18.18 7.28
N ALA A 164 -13.09 18.39 5.96
CA ALA A 164 -12.16 19.30 5.31
C ALA A 164 -12.34 20.78 5.72
N ASP A 165 -13.53 21.17 6.13
CA ASP A 165 -13.87 22.49 6.61
C ASP A 165 -13.33 22.81 8.03
N LEU A 166 -12.85 21.80 8.74
CA LEU A 166 -12.16 21.94 10.04
C LEU A 166 -10.64 22.12 9.89
N LEU A 167 -10.11 21.94 8.70
CA LEU A 167 -8.67 22.05 8.47
C LEU A 167 -8.24 23.50 8.33
N GLU A 168 -7.17 23.84 9.02
CA GLU A 168 -6.42 25.09 8.88
C GLU A 168 -5.33 24.92 7.81
N ARG A 169 -4.49 25.94 7.61
CA ARG A 169 -3.37 25.86 6.69
C ARG A 169 -2.33 24.83 7.16
N GLU A 170 -2.03 24.81 8.46
CA GLU A 170 -1.13 23.88 9.13
C GLU A 170 -1.90 23.13 10.22
N ASN A 171 -1.77 21.83 10.29
CA ASN A 171 -2.53 21.01 11.23
C ASN A 171 -1.67 19.93 11.89
N GLU A 172 -1.81 19.83 13.21
CA GLU A 172 -1.28 18.73 14.01
C GLU A 172 -2.38 17.69 14.22
N VAL A 173 -2.11 16.47 13.79
CA VAL A 173 -3.08 15.36 13.87
C VAL A 173 -2.48 14.23 14.69
N GLU A 174 -3.16 13.79 15.74
CA GLU A 174 -2.77 12.65 16.56
C GLU A 174 -3.86 11.59 16.53
N LEU A 175 -3.50 10.37 16.10
CA LEU A 175 -4.36 9.20 16.19
C LEU A 175 -3.73 8.16 17.13
N VAL A 176 -4.52 7.61 18.06
CA VAL A 176 -4.13 6.47 18.89
C VAL A 176 -4.94 5.25 18.45
N MET A 177 -4.24 4.15 18.15
CA MET A 177 -4.78 2.84 17.80
C MET A 177 -5.10 2.01 19.05
#